data_eb9fe7a3f0ef46c9deceda3491765059
#
_entry.id   eb9fe7a3f0ef46c9deceda3491765059
#
_cell.length_a   1.000
_cell.length_b   1.000
_cell.length_c   1.000
_cell.angle_alpha   90.00
_cell.angle_beta   90.00
_cell.angle_gamma   90.00
#
_symmetry.space_group_name_H-M   'P 1'
#
loop_
_entity.id
_entity.type
_entity.pdbx_description
1 polymer ?
#
loop_
_entity_poly.entity_id
_entity_poly.type
_entity_poly.pdbx_seq_one_letter_code
_entity_poly.pdbx_strand_id
1 'polypeptide(L)'
;MKFLKKIKEFLLNFLNLTKLFSNVKNIAIVLLAFYLSGSIFNLHKIFLGVISLSFISSAIYIYNNFSDLKSDKYNKNKDYYSEAVKYFGEKNTLVLNIIFIVLGLYFGSTINFYFLFALIALFIIGFLYSFKYTRFKEKVILDILFGATLTFLFRFIAFWFIFSISLPPILAVIALVSAKSAGYMLYKEVDRPYLTALKIKNSITIASKKTIITISSLLWFISFLSFIFLCLNSRYFQIEYLGKLPLNFLFLIPLAAPPLAVIYLSALNKIKTQIKYLRILGFCYWTLIMIIVWILLI
;
A
#
# COMPACT_ATOMS: atom_id res chain seq x y z
N MET A 1 32.53 6.79 18.43
CA MET A 1 32.21 5.67 17.52
C MET A 1 31.09 4.75 18.04
N LYS A 2 31.10 4.25 19.28
CA LYS A 2 30.03 3.38 19.86
C LYS A 2 28.64 4.03 19.88
N PHE A 3 28.51 5.33 20.19
CA PHE A 3 27.26 6.07 20.26
C PHE A 3 26.56 6.17 18.88
N LEU A 4 27.32 6.58 17.84
CA LEU A 4 26.80 6.65 16.47
C LEU A 4 26.33 5.29 15.94
N LYS A 5 27.02 4.20 16.31
CA LYS A 5 26.60 2.84 15.96
C LYS A 5 25.25 2.49 16.58
N LYS A 6 25.03 2.83 17.87
CA LYS A 6 23.75 2.60 18.56
C LYS A 6 22.60 3.41 17.92
N ILE A 7 22.83 4.68 17.57
CA ILE A 7 21.81 5.50 16.88
C ILE A 7 21.46 4.88 15.53
N LYS A 8 22.46 4.49 14.73
CA LYS A 8 22.22 3.85 13.42
C LYS A 8 21.40 2.55 13.57
N GLU A 9 21.72 1.73 14.56
CA GLU A 9 21.01 0.49 14.85
C GLU A 9 19.58 0.75 15.29
N PHE A 10 19.34 1.72 16.17
CA PHE A 10 18.00 2.14 16.58
C PHE A 10 17.18 2.63 15.38
N LEU A 11 17.71 3.54 14.56
CA LEU A 11 17.03 4.07 13.40
C LEU A 11 16.68 2.96 12.39
N LEU A 12 17.60 2.04 12.11
CA LEU A 12 17.37 0.94 11.21
C LEU A 12 16.23 0.03 11.69
N ASN A 13 16.26 -0.37 12.97
CA ASN A 13 15.21 -1.21 13.54
C ASN A 13 13.87 -0.47 13.62
N PHE A 14 13.87 0.82 13.94
CA PHE A 14 12.66 1.64 13.92
C PHE A 14 12.03 1.72 12.52
N LEU A 15 12.82 1.98 11.49
CA LEU A 15 12.37 2.03 10.11
C LEU A 15 11.86 0.67 9.60
N ASN A 16 12.52 -0.42 10.01
CA ASN A 16 12.07 -1.78 9.68
C ASN A 16 10.75 -2.12 10.39
N LEU A 17 10.61 -1.73 11.66
CA LEU A 17 9.41 -2.00 12.43
C LEU A 17 8.19 -1.23 11.89
N THR A 18 8.36 0.05 11.63
CA THR A 18 7.28 0.98 11.22
C THR A 18 6.99 0.98 9.72
N LYS A 19 7.95 0.51 8.90
CA LYS A 19 7.91 0.58 7.43
C LYS A 19 7.64 1.99 6.90
N LEU A 20 8.16 3.02 7.56
CA LEU A 20 7.91 4.44 7.19
C LEU A 20 8.23 4.72 5.72
N PHE A 21 9.30 4.15 5.17
CA PHE A 21 9.61 4.31 3.73
C PHE A 21 8.47 3.82 2.82
N SER A 22 7.66 2.85 3.26
CA SER A 22 6.51 2.39 2.48
C SER A 22 5.39 3.43 2.40
N ASN A 23 5.45 4.48 3.22
CA ASN A 23 4.42 5.52 3.26
C ASN A 23 4.65 6.65 2.24
N VAL A 24 5.79 6.69 1.54
CA VAL A 24 6.05 7.64 0.43
C VAL A 24 4.94 7.59 -0.62
N LYS A 25 4.40 6.41 -0.91
CA LYS A 25 3.24 6.25 -1.81
C LYS A 25 2.01 7.04 -1.36
N ASN A 26 1.87 7.38 -0.07
CA ASN A 26 0.76 8.18 0.43
C ASN A 26 0.76 9.58 -0.19
N ILE A 27 1.94 10.15 -0.44
CA ILE A 27 2.09 11.45 -1.09
C ILE A 27 1.57 11.39 -2.53
N ALA A 28 1.94 10.36 -3.28
CA ALA A 28 1.44 10.20 -4.65
C ALA A 28 -0.10 10.01 -4.70
N ILE A 29 -0.65 9.25 -3.75
CA ILE A 29 -2.10 8.99 -3.71
C ILE A 29 -2.89 10.25 -3.31
N VAL A 30 -2.40 11.03 -2.33
CA VAL A 30 -3.07 12.27 -1.92
C VAL A 30 -3.03 13.33 -3.02
N LEU A 31 -1.92 13.44 -3.75
CA LEU A 31 -1.81 14.34 -4.89
C LEU A 31 -2.76 13.93 -6.02
N LEU A 32 -2.89 12.63 -6.29
CA LEU A 32 -3.87 12.14 -7.26
C LEU A 32 -5.31 12.43 -6.81
N ALA A 33 -5.63 12.23 -5.53
CA ALA A 33 -6.96 12.55 -4.98
C ALA A 33 -7.25 14.06 -5.07
N PHE A 34 -6.26 14.90 -4.75
CA PHE A 34 -6.33 16.34 -4.92
C PHE A 34 -6.66 16.71 -6.37
N TYR A 35 -5.89 16.18 -7.32
CA TYR A 35 -6.06 16.48 -8.75
C TYR A 35 -7.43 16.07 -9.26
N LEU A 36 -7.89 14.86 -8.92
CA LEU A 36 -9.20 14.35 -9.33
C LEU A 36 -10.36 15.12 -8.71
N SER A 37 -10.18 15.70 -7.52
CA SER A 37 -11.24 16.45 -6.82
C SER A 37 -11.47 17.84 -7.39
N GLY A 38 -10.48 18.43 -8.10
CA GLY A 38 -10.51 19.81 -8.56
C GLY A 38 -10.58 20.84 -7.42
N SER A 39 -10.24 20.44 -6.19
CA SER A 39 -10.34 21.28 -4.99
C SER A 39 -9.21 22.29 -4.90
N ILE A 40 -9.36 23.30 -4.02
CA ILE A 40 -8.31 24.26 -3.73
C ILE A 40 -7.18 23.57 -2.94
N PHE A 41 -5.93 23.82 -3.35
CA PHE A 41 -4.75 23.27 -2.70
C PHE A 41 -4.60 23.79 -1.26
N ASN A 42 -4.62 22.88 -0.30
CA ASN A 42 -4.41 23.19 1.12
C ASN A 42 -3.30 22.32 1.69
N LEU A 43 -2.08 22.87 1.70
CA LEU A 43 -0.88 22.16 2.14
C LEU A 43 -1.01 21.63 3.58
N HIS A 44 -1.64 22.40 4.48
CA HIS A 44 -1.80 22.02 5.88
C HIS A 44 -2.66 20.73 6.02
N LYS A 45 -3.84 20.70 5.36
CA LYS A 45 -4.71 19.51 5.36
C LYS A 45 -4.04 18.31 4.71
N ILE A 46 -3.31 18.51 3.61
CA ILE A 46 -2.55 17.44 2.92
C ILE A 46 -1.50 16.88 3.86
N PHE A 47 -0.72 17.73 4.51
CA PHE A 47 0.34 17.33 5.45
C PHE A 47 -0.22 16.52 6.62
N LEU A 48 -1.28 17.03 7.28
CA LEU A 48 -1.96 16.32 8.37
C LEU A 48 -2.52 14.98 7.90
N GLY A 49 -3.13 14.92 6.71
CA GLY A 49 -3.68 13.69 6.15
C GLY A 49 -2.60 12.65 5.86
N VAL A 50 -1.46 13.06 5.27
CA VAL A 50 -0.33 12.17 5.00
C VAL A 50 0.28 11.64 6.31
N ILE A 51 0.48 12.51 7.29
CA ILE A 51 1.00 12.12 8.61
C ILE A 51 0.05 11.14 9.30
N SER A 52 -1.23 11.51 9.41
CA SER A 52 -2.26 10.69 10.05
C SER A 52 -2.34 9.29 9.44
N LEU A 53 -2.45 9.20 8.12
CA LEU A 53 -2.52 7.93 7.41
C LEU A 53 -1.21 7.15 7.48
N SER A 54 -0.06 7.84 7.56
CA SER A 54 1.24 7.18 7.74
C SER A 54 1.38 6.58 9.13
N PHE A 55 0.88 7.23 10.18
CA PHE A 55 0.81 6.64 11.52
C PHE A 55 -0.09 5.39 11.57
N ILE A 56 -1.31 5.46 11.03
CA ILE A 56 -2.22 4.31 10.96
C ILE A 56 -1.61 3.16 10.15
N SER A 57 -1.02 3.46 8.99
CA SER A 57 -0.35 2.44 8.18
C SER A 57 0.82 1.79 8.92
N SER A 58 1.62 2.59 9.62
CA SER A 58 2.74 2.07 10.42
C SER A 58 2.24 1.24 11.60
N ALA A 59 1.15 1.63 12.27
CA ALA A 59 0.52 0.82 13.31
C ALA A 59 0.09 -0.55 12.78
N ILE A 60 -0.55 -0.61 11.61
CA ILE A 60 -0.91 -1.87 10.95
C ILE A 60 0.34 -2.72 10.68
N TYR A 61 1.44 -2.12 10.22
CA TYR A 61 2.69 -2.85 9.97
C TYR A 61 3.38 -3.31 11.25
N ILE A 62 3.41 -2.50 12.30
CA ILE A 62 3.96 -2.87 13.62
C ILE A 62 3.21 -4.09 14.14
N TYR A 63 1.86 -4.04 14.13
CA TYR A 63 1.04 -5.15 14.58
C TYR A 63 1.24 -6.42 13.73
N ASN A 64 1.34 -6.27 12.41
CA ASN A 64 1.62 -7.39 11.51
C ASN A 64 3.00 -8.03 11.81
N ASN A 65 4.05 -7.22 12.00
CA ASN A 65 5.39 -7.73 12.33
C ASN A 65 5.39 -8.44 13.68
N PHE A 66 4.65 -7.90 14.68
CA PHE A 66 4.48 -8.54 15.98
C PHE A 66 3.74 -9.88 15.85
N SER A 67 2.62 -9.92 15.12
CA SER A 67 1.81 -11.14 14.96
C SER A 67 2.54 -12.23 14.16
N ASP A 68 3.49 -11.84 13.31
CA ASP A 68 4.26 -12.73 12.45
C ASP A 68 5.64 -13.10 13.03
N LEU A 69 5.97 -12.65 14.24
CA LEU A 69 7.28 -12.85 14.85
C LEU A 69 7.76 -14.31 14.79
N LYS A 70 6.85 -15.27 15.04
CA LYS A 70 7.18 -16.70 15.03
C LYS A 70 7.38 -17.25 13.62
N SER A 71 6.59 -16.81 12.65
CA SER A 71 6.63 -17.29 11.26
C SER A 71 7.75 -16.62 10.45
N ASP A 72 7.94 -15.31 10.60
CA ASP A 72 8.94 -14.54 9.85
C ASP A 72 10.39 -14.93 10.26
N LYS A 73 10.59 -15.51 11.45
CA LYS A 73 11.87 -16.10 11.87
C LYS A 73 12.43 -17.11 10.86
N TYR A 74 11.56 -17.82 10.15
CA TYR A 74 11.95 -18.84 9.17
C TYR A 74 12.09 -18.30 7.75
N ASN A 75 11.75 -17.02 7.52
CA ASN A 75 11.82 -16.37 6.21
C ASN A 75 13.05 -15.45 6.12
N LYS A 76 14.13 -15.92 5.53
CA LYS A 76 15.38 -15.15 5.32
C LYS A 76 15.16 -13.80 4.60
N ASN A 77 14.04 -13.63 3.89
CA ASN A 77 13.69 -12.37 3.22
C ASN A 77 12.96 -11.38 4.14
N LYS A 78 12.57 -11.79 5.35
CA LYS A 78 11.79 -11.00 6.32
C LYS A 78 12.35 -11.03 7.74
N ASP A 79 13.47 -11.72 7.98
CA ASP A 79 14.12 -11.86 9.28
C ASP A 79 14.38 -10.50 9.96
N TYR A 80 14.77 -9.49 9.18
CA TYR A 80 14.98 -8.12 9.68
C TYR A 80 13.73 -7.48 10.32
N TYR A 81 12.51 -7.94 10.03
CA TYR A 81 11.31 -7.47 10.74
C TYR A 81 11.18 -8.15 12.11
N SER A 82 11.45 -9.44 12.17
CA SER A 82 11.48 -10.16 13.44
C SER A 82 12.61 -9.69 14.34
N GLU A 83 13.77 -9.33 13.77
CA GLU A 83 14.89 -8.71 14.49
C GLU A 83 14.49 -7.33 15.06
N ALA A 84 13.77 -6.50 14.31
CA ALA A 84 13.28 -5.22 14.80
C ALA A 84 12.33 -5.39 16.00
N VAL A 85 11.39 -6.34 15.95
CA VAL A 85 10.50 -6.65 17.09
C VAL A 85 11.31 -7.12 18.30
N LYS A 86 12.32 -7.97 18.11
CA LYS A 86 13.20 -8.42 19.21
C LYS A 86 14.02 -7.29 19.78
N TYR A 87 14.53 -6.37 18.96
CA TYR A 87 15.31 -5.22 19.40
C TYR A 87 14.53 -4.32 20.37
N PHE A 88 13.26 -4.00 20.04
CA PHE A 88 12.42 -3.20 20.92
C PHE A 88 11.79 -4.00 22.06
N GLY A 89 11.64 -5.31 21.90
CA GLY A 89 10.89 -6.19 22.78
C GLY A 89 9.39 -6.15 22.48
N GLU A 90 8.69 -7.26 22.74
CA GLU A 90 7.27 -7.41 22.41
C GLU A 90 6.38 -6.37 23.09
N LYS A 91 6.62 -6.08 24.39
CA LYS A 91 5.85 -5.10 25.15
C LYS A 91 6.00 -3.69 24.57
N ASN A 92 7.22 -3.23 24.31
CA ASN A 92 7.46 -1.90 23.76
C ASN A 92 6.96 -1.78 22.32
N THR A 93 7.00 -2.87 21.55
CA THR A 93 6.41 -2.92 20.21
C THR A 93 4.90 -2.68 20.25
N LEU A 94 4.17 -3.27 21.20
CA LEU A 94 2.74 -3.04 21.39
C LEU A 94 2.44 -1.61 21.90
N VAL A 95 3.24 -1.09 22.83
CA VAL A 95 3.12 0.30 23.30
C VAL A 95 3.32 1.26 22.11
N LEU A 96 4.35 1.06 21.31
CA LEU A 96 4.61 1.86 20.11
C LEU A 96 3.45 1.76 19.11
N ASN A 97 2.86 0.58 18.96
CA ASN A 97 1.67 0.39 18.11
C ASN A 97 0.50 1.26 18.58
N ILE A 98 0.20 1.27 19.88
CA ILE A 98 -0.87 2.09 20.47
C ILE A 98 -0.59 3.59 20.27
N ILE A 99 0.64 4.03 20.51
CA ILE A 99 1.04 5.43 20.28
C ILE A 99 0.78 5.83 18.83
N PHE A 100 1.13 5.00 17.86
CA PHE A 100 0.90 5.29 16.45
C PHE A 100 -0.59 5.34 16.09
N ILE A 101 -1.42 4.48 16.69
CA ILE A 101 -2.88 4.53 16.52
C ILE A 101 -3.42 5.86 17.05
N VAL A 102 -3.07 6.22 18.30
CA VAL A 102 -3.56 7.43 18.96
C VAL A 102 -3.15 8.67 18.16
N LEU A 103 -1.87 8.78 17.76
CA LEU A 103 -1.39 9.92 16.96
C LEU A 103 -2.09 9.97 15.59
N GLY A 104 -2.27 8.82 14.93
CA GLY A 104 -2.95 8.77 13.65
C GLY A 104 -4.41 9.22 13.74
N LEU A 105 -5.15 8.76 14.75
CA LEU A 105 -6.54 9.18 14.98
C LEU A 105 -6.64 10.64 15.42
N TYR A 106 -5.73 11.10 16.28
CA TYR A 106 -5.69 12.49 16.72
C TYR A 106 -5.51 13.44 15.52
N PHE A 107 -4.47 13.27 14.70
CA PHE A 107 -4.30 14.11 13.51
C PHE A 107 -5.44 13.92 12.51
N GLY A 108 -6.02 12.72 12.40
CA GLY A 108 -7.17 12.46 11.53
C GLY A 108 -8.43 13.20 11.97
N SER A 109 -8.67 13.32 13.27
CA SER A 109 -9.85 14.02 13.82
C SER A 109 -9.83 15.52 13.52
N THR A 110 -8.65 16.12 13.29
CA THR A 110 -8.51 17.54 12.97
C THR A 110 -8.87 17.89 11.52
N ILE A 111 -9.05 16.89 10.64
CA ILE A 111 -9.35 17.10 9.22
C ILE A 111 -10.88 17.17 9.01
N ASN A 112 -11.56 16.05 9.17
CA ASN A 112 -13.01 15.93 9.19
C ASN A 112 -13.45 14.51 9.60
N PHE A 113 -14.75 14.36 9.89
CA PHE A 113 -15.34 13.09 10.32
C PHE A 113 -15.22 11.97 9.29
N TYR A 114 -15.41 12.24 8.00
CA TYR A 114 -15.36 11.23 6.94
C TYR A 114 -13.94 10.66 6.77
N PHE A 115 -12.93 11.53 6.85
CA PHE A 115 -11.53 11.12 6.86
C PHE A 115 -11.22 10.22 8.06
N LEU A 116 -11.64 10.64 9.25
CA LEU A 116 -11.46 9.85 10.49
C LEU A 116 -12.14 8.48 10.39
N PHE A 117 -13.38 8.43 9.89
CA PHE A 117 -14.09 7.17 9.66
C PHE A 117 -13.34 6.24 8.70
N ALA A 118 -12.84 6.77 7.58
CA ALA A 118 -12.06 5.98 6.62
C ALA A 118 -10.74 5.47 7.23
N LEU A 119 -10.09 6.24 8.11
CA LEU A 119 -8.90 5.78 8.84
C LEU A 119 -9.20 4.65 9.81
N ILE A 120 -10.30 4.76 10.56
CA ILE A 120 -10.74 3.70 11.48
C ILE A 120 -11.05 2.42 10.70
N ALA A 121 -11.79 2.53 9.59
CA ALA A 121 -12.07 1.40 8.72
C ALA A 121 -10.77 0.75 8.17
N LEU A 122 -9.82 1.56 7.71
CA LEU A 122 -8.51 1.09 7.25
C LEU A 122 -7.76 0.36 8.36
N PHE A 123 -7.76 0.90 9.57
CA PHE A 123 -7.12 0.25 10.72
C PHE A 123 -7.77 -1.09 11.04
N ILE A 124 -9.10 -1.15 11.13
CA ILE A 124 -9.85 -2.40 11.39
C ILE A 124 -9.54 -3.46 10.33
N ILE A 125 -9.56 -3.09 9.05
CA ILE A 125 -9.24 -4.00 7.93
C ILE A 125 -7.82 -4.56 8.07
N GLY A 126 -6.83 -3.68 8.32
CA GLY A 126 -5.44 -4.08 8.50
C GLY A 126 -5.20 -4.92 9.75
N PHE A 127 -5.93 -4.62 10.83
CA PHE A 127 -5.89 -5.39 12.06
C PHE A 127 -6.46 -6.80 11.86
N LEU A 128 -7.66 -6.94 11.30
CA LEU A 128 -8.31 -8.23 11.02
C LEU A 128 -7.49 -9.11 10.09
N TYR A 129 -6.74 -8.51 9.17
CA TYR A 129 -5.81 -9.22 8.30
C TYR A 129 -4.77 -10.03 9.08
N SER A 130 -4.26 -9.50 10.21
CA SER A 130 -3.16 -10.09 10.98
C SER A 130 -3.58 -10.62 12.37
N PHE A 131 -4.79 -10.30 12.84
CA PHE A 131 -5.26 -10.64 14.18
C PHE A 131 -5.35 -12.15 14.38
N LYS A 132 -4.87 -12.64 15.54
CA LYS A 132 -4.69 -14.07 15.85
C LYS A 132 -5.92 -14.94 15.55
N TYR A 133 -7.11 -14.45 15.85
CA TYR A 133 -8.34 -15.25 15.68
C TYR A 133 -8.94 -15.15 14.28
N THR A 134 -8.75 -14.07 13.55
CA THR A 134 -9.25 -13.91 12.18
C THR A 134 -8.24 -14.37 11.15
N ARG A 135 -6.98 -13.91 11.24
CA ARG A 135 -5.84 -14.21 10.34
C ARG A 135 -6.24 -14.29 8.87
N PHE A 136 -6.95 -13.27 8.38
CA PHE A 136 -7.46 -13.27 7.01
C PHE A 136 -6.37 -13.43 5.95
N LYS A 137 -5.12 -13.09 6.26
CA LYS A 137 -3.95 -13.35 5.40
C LYS A 137 -3.68 -14.85 5.12
N GLU A 138 -4.27 -15.74 5.90
CA GLU A 138 -4.16 -17.20 5.76
C GLU A 138 -5.45 -17.82 5.20
N LYS A 139 -6.43 -17.03 4.79
CA LYS A 139 -7.71 -17.51 4.27
C LYS A 139 -7.86 -17.15 2.81
N VAL A 140 -8.37 -18.11 2.02
CA VAL A 140 -8.64 -17.97 0.58
C VAL A 140 -9.57 -16.78 0.34
N ILE A 141 -9.30 -16.00 -0.69
CA ILE A 141 -9.99 -14.76 -1.07
C ILE A 141 -9.75 -13.63 -0.07
N LEU A 142 -9.88 -13.89 1.24
CA LEU A 142 -9.74 -12.87 2.27
C LEU A 142 -8.30 -12.30 2.34
N ASP A 143 -7.29 -13.10 2.00
CA ASP A 143 -5.90 -12.65 1.93
C ASP A 143 -5.70 -11.55 0.87
N ILE A 144 -6.36 -11.63 -0.27
CA ILE A 144 -6.32 -10.61 -1.33
C ILE A 144 -7.25 -9.44 -0.96
N LEU A 145 -8.48 -9.76 -0.53
CA LEU A 145 -9.49 -8.76 -0.19
C LEU A 145 -9.00 -7.80 0.91
N PHE A 146 -8.53 -8.33 2.03
CA PHE A 146 -8.05 -7.54 3.17
C PHE A 146 -6.59 -7.07 3.01
N GLY A 147 -5.74 -7.85 2.35
CA GLY A 147 -4.32 -7.52 2.18
C GLY A 147 -4.04 -6.47 1.10
N ALA A 148 -4.93 -6.33 0.12
CA ALA A 148 -4.75 -5.43 -1.00
C ALA A 148 -5.99 -4.57 -1.30
N THR A 149 -7.13 -5.20 -1.64
CA THR A 149 -8.30 -4.52 -2.19
C THR A 149 -8.87 -3.49 -1.21
N LEU A 150 -9.37 -3.92 -0.07
CA LEU A 150 -10.00 -3.04 0.93
C LEU A 150 -8.99 -2.09 1.58
N THR A 151 -7.78 -2.55 1.92
CA THR A 151 -6.76 -1.67 2.51
C THR A 151 -6.39 -0.54 1.57
N PHE A 152 -6.35 -0.76 0.27
CA PHE A 152 -6.02 0.29 -0.67
C PHE A 152 -7.23 1.18 -0.99
N LEU A 153 -8.41 0.60 -1.09
CA LEU A 153 -9.67 1.32 -1.24
C LEU A 153 -9.86 2.36 -0.13
N PHE A 154 -9.80 1.93 1.14
CA PHE A 154 -9.98 2.85 2.27
C PHE A 154 -8.84 3.85 2.43
N ARG A 155 -7.63 3.51 1.98
CA ARG A 155 -6.52 4.48 1.88
C ARG A 155 -6.82 5.59 0.88
N PHE A 156 -7.32 5.25 -0.30
CA PHE A 156 -7.69 6.23 -1.32
C PHE A 156 -8.89 7.06 -0.88
N ILE A 157 -9.94 6.42 -0.33
CA ILE A 157 -11.12 7.08 0.22
C ILE A 157 -10.74 8.07 1.33
N ALA A 158 -9.81 7.70 2.23
CA ALA A 158 -9.33 8.63 3.26
C ALA A 158 -8.72 9.88 2.63
N PHE A 159 -7.80 9.73 1.67
CA PHE A 159 -7.22 10.88 0.99
C PHE A 159 -8.25 11.69 0.18
N TRP A 160 -9.22 11.02 -0.41
CA TRP A 160 -10.32 11.69 -1.09
C TRP A 160 -11.12 12.59 -0.15
N PHE A 161 -11.42 12.13 1.06
CA PHE A 161 -12.17 12.90 2.05
C PHE A 161 -11.41 14.10 2.65
N ILE A 162 -10.14 14.29 2.34
CA ILE A 162 -9.45 15.56 2.61
C ILE A 162 -10.03 16.70 1.77
N PHE A 163 -10.48 16.38 0.56
CA PHE A 163 -10.84 17.33 -0.48
C PHE A 163 -12.35 17.38 -0.76
N SER A 164 -13.06 16.26 -0.64
CA SER A 164 -14.47 16.15 -0.98
C SER A 164 -15.18 15.15 -0.06
N ILE A 165 -16.42 15.46 0.30
CA ILE A 165 -17.30 14.55 1.04
C ILE A 165 -18.14 13.64 0.14
N SER A 166 -18.11 13.86 -1.19
CA SER A 166 -18.74 12.96 -2.17
C SER A 166 -18.00 11.64 -2.32
N LEU A 167 -18.59 10.70 -3.02
CA LEU A 167 -17.90 9.46 -3.38
C LEU A 167 -16.77 9.75 -4.39
N PRO A 168 -15.63 9.05 -4.28
CA PRO A 168 -14.55 9.20 -5.27
C PRO A 168 -14.98 8.69 -6.65
N PRO A 169 -14.38 9.23 -7.73
CA PRO A 169 -14.67 8.80 -9.09
C PRO A 169 -14.45 7.30 -9.27
N ILE A 170 -15.46 6.60 -9.81
CA ILE A 170 -15.47 5.14 -9.89
C ILE A 170 -14.32 4.58 -10.73
N LEU A 171 -13.95 5.23 -11.84
CA LEU A 171 -12.83 4.79 -12.67
C LEU A 171 -11.49 4.89 -11.94
N ALA A 172 -11.30 5.93 -11.10
CA ALA A 172 -10.10 6.07 -10.27
C ALA A 172 -10.01 4.95 -9.23
N VAL A 173 -11.14 4.63 -8.59
CA VAL A 173 -11.22 3.51 -7.62
C VAL A 173 -10.87 2.20 -8.32
N ILE A 174 -11.50 1.90 -9.46
CA ILE A 174 -11.24 0.66 -10.21
C ILE A 174 -9.78 0.60 -10.64
N ALA A 175 -9.22 1.66 -11.22
CA ALA A 175 -7.83 1.70 -11.67
C ALA A 175 -6.85 1.39 -10.52
N LEU A 176 -6.99 2.09 -9.41
CA LEU A 176 -6.07 1.98 -8.27
C LEU A 176 -6.19 0.65 -7.53
N VAL A 177 -7.42 0.20 -7.27
CA VAL A 177 -7.68 -1.03 -6.51
C VAL A 177 -7.28 -2.26 -7.33
N SER A 178 -7.59 -2.28 -8.65
CA SER A 178 -7.17 -3.37 -9.54
C SER A 178 -5.64 -3.47 -9.65
N ALA A 179 -4.94 -2.35 -9.87
CA ALA A 179 -3.48 -2.31 -9.90
C ALA A 179 -2.87 -2.85 -8.60
N LYS A 180 -3.42 -2.42 -7.45
CA LYS A 180 -2.93 -2.84 -6.14
C LYS A 180 -3.15 -4.33 -5.89
N SER A 181 -4.33 -4.85 -6.22
CA SER A 181 -4.66 -6.27 -6.06
C SER A 181 -3.79 -7.15 -6.96
N ALA A 182 -3.59 -6.76 -8.22
CA ALA A 182 -2.71 -7.44 -9.16
C ALA A 182 -1.25 -7.48 -8.66
N GLY A 183 -0.70 -6.32 -8.27
CA GLY A 183 0.66 -6.25 -7.74
C GLY A 183 0.85 -7.05 -6.45
N TYR A 184 -0.17 -7.09 -5.58
CA TYR A 184 -0.15 -7.91 -4.37
C TYR A 184 -0.08 -9.40 -4.69
N MET A 185 -0.90 -9.88 -5.63
CA MET A 185 -0.92 -11.29 -6.03
C MET A 185 0.43 -11.73 -6.60
N LEU A 186 1.04 -10.93 -7.50
CA LEU A 186 2.36 -11.23 -8.06
C LEU A 186 3.45 -11.21 -6.98
N TYR A 187 3.42 -10.24 -6.08
CA TYR A 187 4.34 -10.15 -4.96
C TYR A 187 4.25 -11.37 -4.03
N LYS A 188 3.04 -11.82 -3.74
CA LYS A 188 2.78 -13.02 -2.92
C LYS A 188 3.15 -14.31 -3.65
N GLU A 189 3.07 -14.34 -4.98
CA GLU A 189 3.53 -15.46 -5.79
C GLU A 189 5.05 -15.69 -5.64
N VAL A 190 5.83 -14.63 -5.53
CA VAL A 190 7.27 -14.71 -5.22
C VAL A 190 7.52 -15.32 -3.82
N ASP A 191 6.61 -15.08 -2.88
CA ASP A 191 6.64 -15.67 -1.52
C ASP A 191 6.06 -17.10 -1.45
N ARG A 192 5.48 -17.66 -2.53
CA ARG A 192 4.82 -18.97 -2.54
C ARG A 192 5.65 -20.10 -1.92
N PRO A 193 6.95 -20.28 -2.24
CA PRO A 193 7.74 -21.37 -1.66
C PRO A 193 7.74 -21.33 -0.13
N TYR A 194 7.85 -20.13 0.43
CA TYR A 194 7.82 -19.91 1.87
C TYR A 194 6.44 -20.19 2.49
N LEU A 195 5.37 -19.66 1.84
CA LEU A 195 3.99 -19.88 2.29
C LEU A 195 3.63 -21.39 2.30
N THR A 196 4.08 -22.11 1.29
CA THR A 196 3.88 -23.57 1.17
C THR A 196 4.66 -24.32 2.25
N ALA A 197 5.92 -23.93 2.53
CA ALA A 197 6.73 -24.53 3.58
C ALA A 197 6.09 -24.38 4.98
N LEU A 198 5.41 -23.26 5.23
CA LEU A 198 4.64 -23.00 6.45
C LEU A 198 3.23 -23.63 6.44
N LYS A 199 2.86 -24.36 5.38
CA LYS A 199 1.52 -24.98 5.22
C LYS A 199 0.36 -23.97 5.30
N ILE A 200 0.59 -22.71 4.91
CA ILE A 200 -0.43 -21.67 4.89
C ILE A 200 -1.37 -21.93 3.71
N LYS A 201 -2.68 -21.98 3.98
CA LYS A 201 -3.73 -22.20 2.98
C LYS A 201 -4.42 -20.89 2.65
N ASN A 202 -3.90 -20.15 1.67
CA ASN A 202 -4.48 -18.92 1.17
C ASN A 202 -4.68 -18.97 -0.36
N SER A 203 -5.16 -17.88 -0.97
CA SER A 203 -5.41 -17.84 -2.43
C SER A 203 -4.19 -18.20 -3.26
N ILE A 204 -3.00 -17.79 -2.82
CA ILE A 204 -1.75 -18.02 -3.55
C ILE A 204 -1.32 -19.49 -3.50
N THR A 205 -1.45 -20.13 -2.34
CA THR A 205 -1.00 -21.52 -2.17
C THR A 205 -1.97 -22.54 -2.76
N ILE A 206 -3.27 -22.21 -2.83
CA ILE A 206 -4.30 -23.09 -3.36
C ILE A 206 -4.42 -22.96 -4.89
N ALA A 207 -4.42 -21.74 -5.42
CA ALA A 207 -4.52 -21.53 -6.86
C ALA A 207 -3.21 -21.90 -7.56
N SER A 208 -3.32 -22.36 -8.82
CA SER A 208 -2.13 -22.59 -9.64
C SER A 208 -1.38 -21.30 -9.94
N LYS A 209 -0.07 -21.39 -10.17
CA LYS A 209 0.75 -20.25 -10.59
C LYS A 209 0.19 -19.56 -11.83
N LYS A 210 -0.25 -20.37 -12.82
CA LYS A 210 -0.88 -19.88 -14.07
C LYS A 210 -2.12 -19.05 -13.74
N THR A 211 -3.00 -19.54 -12.86
CA THR A 211 -4.22 -18.84 -12.44
C THR A 211 -3.89 -17.48 -11.80
N ILE A 212 -2.92 -17.44 -10.87
CA ILE A 212 -2.50 -16.19 -10.22
C ILE A 212 -1.99 -15.16 -11.24
N ILE A 213 -1.13 -15.60 -12.16
CA ILE A 213 -0.58 -14.72 -13.20
C ILE A 213 -1.70 -14.23 -14.13
N THR A 214 -2.61 -15.12 -14.57
CA THR A 214 -3.73 -14.73 -15.44
C THR A 214 -4.64 -13.71 -14.77
N ILE A 215 -5.09 -13.96 -13.52
CA ILE A 215 -5.95 -13.01 -12.79
C ILE A 215 -5.21 -11.66 -12.58
N SER A 216 -3.93 -11.68 -12.22
CA SER A 216 -3.14 -10.47 -12.07
C SER A 216 -3.04 -9.69 -13.37
N SER A 217 -2.87 -10.38 -14.51
CA SER A 217 -2.83 -9.73 -15.83
C SER A 217 -4.15 -9.08 -16.19
N LEU A 218 -5.27 -9.76 -15.92
CA LEU A 218 -6.61 -9.20 -16.13
C LEU A 218 -6.86 -7.96 -15.25
N LEU A 219 -6.47 -8.00 -14.00
CA LEU A 219 -6.59 -6.86 -13.09
C LEU A 219 -5.72 -5.67 -13.54
N TRP A 220 -4.51 -5.92 -14.05
CA TRP A 220 -3.69 -4.86 -14.66
C TRP A 220 -4.32 -4.30 -15.90
N PHE A 221 -4.87 -5.13 -16.77
CA PHE A 221 -5.60 -4.70 -17.96
C PHE A 221 -6.79 -3.80 -17.60
N ILE A 222 -7.62 -4.21 -16.62
CA ILE A 222 -8.73 -3.41 -16.10
C ILE A 222 -8.22 -2.07 -15.55
N SER A 223 -7.12 -2.08 -14.80
CA SER A 223 -6.51 -0.87 -14.26
C SER A 223 -6.10 0.11 -15.37
N PHE A 224 -5.38 -0.38 -16.38
CA PHE A 224 -4.95 0.46 -17.52
C PHE A 224 -6.12 1.00 -18.32
N LEU A 225 -7.12 0.17 -18.63
CA LEU A 225 -8.32 0.64 -19.32
C LEU A 225 -9.02 1.73 -18.52
N SER A 226 -9.25 1.52 -17.23
CA SER A 226 -9.91 2.52 -16.37
C SER A 226 -9.12 3.82 -16.32
N PHE A 227 -7.78 3.74 -16.29
CA PHE A 227 -6.91 4.91 -16.29
C PHE A 227 -6.95 5.67 -17.64
N ILE A 228 -6.96 4.95 -18.75
CA ILE A 228 -7.13 5.53 -20.10
C ILE A 228 -8.49 6.23 -20.19
N PHE A 229 -9.57 5.59 -19.72
CA PHE A 229 -10.90 6.20 -19.73
C PHE A 229 -10.99 7.44 -18.85
N LEU A 230 -10.30 7.49 -17.69
CA LEU A 230 -10.19 8.71 -16.90
C LEU A 230 -9.58 9.87 -17.70
N CYS A 231 -8.51 9.61 -18.45
CA CYS A 231 -7.85 10.63 -19.27
C CYS A 231 -8.71 11.04 -20.46
N LEU A 232 -9.35 10.09 -21.13
CA LEU A 232 -10.24 10.37 -22.26
C LEU A 232 -11.51 11.10 -21.83
N ASN A 233 -12.04 10.79 -20.63
CA ASN A 233 -13.24 11.44 -20.11
C ASN A 233 -13.05 12.95 -19.93
N SER A 234 -11.84 13.41 -19.60
CA SER A 234 -11.57 14.84 -19.45
C SER A 234 -11.77 15.65 -20.72
N ARG A 235 -11.56 15.03 -21.88
CA ARG A 235 -11.60 15.71 -23.18
C ARG A 235 -12.84 15.38 -23.99
N TYR A 236 -13.31 14.13 -23.96
CA TYR A 236 -14.31 13.67 -24.93
C TYR A 236 -15.70 13.43 -24.31
N PHE A 237 -15.77 12.90 -23.09
CA PHE A 237 -17.06 12.48 -22.51
C PHE A 237 -17.58 13.45 -21.45
N GLN A 238 -16.67 14.04 -20.66
CA GLN A 238 -16.94 15.02 -19.60
C GLN A 238 -17.95 14.57 -18.52
N ILE A 239 -18.07 13.27 -18.29
CA ILE A 239 -18.97 12.70 -17.30
C ILE A 239 -18.36 12.85 -15.90
N GLU A 240 -19.00 13.62 -15.01
CA GLU A 240 -18.42 14.01 -13.71
C GLU A 240 -18.13 12.84 -12.79
N TYR A 241 -19.07 11.92 -12.61
CA TYR A 241 -18.91 10.79 -11.68
C TYR A 241 -17.85 9.77 -12.11
N LEU A 242 -17.42 9.80 -13.37
CA LEU A 242 -16.33 8.96 -13.85
C LEU A 242 -14.96 9.50 -13.44
N GLY A 243 -14.83 10.79 -13.15
CA GLY A 243 -13.59 11.48 -12.90
C GLY A 243 -12.86 11.93 -14.16
N LYS A 244 -11.96 12.90 -14.01
CA LYS A 244 -11.25 13.53 -15.12
C LYS A 244 -9.77 13.66 -14.79
N LEU A 245 -8.90 13.18 -15.67
CA LEU A 245 -7.46 13.41 -15.63
C LEU A 245 -7.03 13.98 -16.98
N PRO A 246 -6.11 14.96 -17.03
CA PRO A 246 -5.56 15.47 -18.27
C PRO A 246 -4.93 14.36 -19.13
N LEU A 247 -4.99 14.51 -20.46
CA LEU A 247 -4.44 13.52 -21.40
C LEU A 247 -2.94 13.28 -21.22
N ASN A 248 -2.20 14.30 -20.80
CA ASN A 248 -0.77 14.16 -20.54
C ASN A 248 -0.44 13.13 -19.45
N PHE A 249 -1.40 12.76 -18.56
CA PHE A 249 -1.20 11.68 -17.60
C PHE A 249 -1.04 10.29 -18.26
N LEU A 250 -1.44 10.12 -19.54
CA LEU A 250 -1.25 8.86 -20.26
C LEU A 250 0.23 8.43 -20.33
N PHE A 251 1.18 9.37 -20.26
CA PHE A 251 2.60 9.00 -20.23
C PHE A 251 3.04 8.26 -18.96
N LEU A 252 2.22 8.22 -17.90
CA LEU A 252 2.48 7.38 -16.73
C LEU A 252 2.36 5.88 -17.04
N ILE A 253 1.63 5.51 -18.09
CA ILE A 253 1.46 4.10 -18.50
C ILE A 253 2.80 3.47 -18.88
N PRO A 254 3.58 4.00 -19.83
CA PRO A 254 4.88 3.43 -20.16
C PRO A 254 5.87 3.45 -18.98
N LEU A 255 5.76 4.41 -18.07
CA LEU A 255 6.59 4.43 -16.86
C LEU A 255 6.27 3.28 -15.90
N ALA A 256 5.04 2.73 -15.93
CA ALA A 256 4.70 1.56 -15.15
C ALA A 256 5.30 0.25 -15.69
N ALA A 257 5.73 0.20 -16.94
CA ALA A 257 6.20 -1.04 -17.59
C ALA A 257 7.45 -1.65 -16.95
N PRO A 258 8.52 -0.91 -16.61
CA PRO A 258 9.74 -1.51 -16.04
C PRO A 258 9.47 -2.21 -14.69
N PRO A 259 8.83 -1.60 -13.67
CA PRO A 259 8.57 -2.28 -12.41
C PRO A 259 7.59 -3.44 -12.57
N LEU A 260 6.63 -3.36 -13.50
CA LEU A 260 5.74 -4.46 -13.84
C LEU A 260 6.51 -5.63 -14.45
N ALA A 261 7.37 -5.38 -15.42
CA ALA A 261 8.18 -6.42 -16.05
C ALA A 261 9.03 -7.17 -15.00
N VAL A 262 9.69 -6.46 -14.10
CA VAL A 262 10.51 -7.07 -13.05
C VAL A 262 9.67 -7.95 -12.13
N ILE A 263 8.47 -7.50 -11.70
CA ILE A 263 7.63 -8.29 -10.80
C ILE A 263 7.06 -9.53 -11.50
N TYR A 264 6.67 -9.43 -12.78
CA TYR A 264 6.22 -10.56 -13.59
C TYR A 264 7.33 -11.58 -13.83
N LEU A 265 8.52 -11.13 -14.22
CA LEU A 265 9.66 -12.01 -14.43
C LEU A 265 10.09 -12.73 -13.14
N SER A 266 10.00 -12.03 -12.00
CA SER A 266 10.24 -12.63 -10.68
C SER A 266 9.18 -13.68 -10.33
N ALA A 267 7.90 -13.38 -10.54
CA ALA A 267 6.80 -14.30 -10.31
C ALA A 267 6.88 -15.53 -11.26
N LEU A 268 7.40 -15.35 -12.46
CA LEU A 268 7.65 -16.44 -13.41
C LEU A 268 8.91 -17.27 -13.08
N ASN A 269 9.68 -16.91 -12.07
CA ASN A 269 10.98 -17.48 -11.72
C ASN A 269 12.06 -17.32 -12.84
N LYS A 270 11.87 -16.38 -13.77
CA LYS A 270 12.86 -16.06 -14.81
C LYS A 270 14.00 -15.18 -14.27
N ILE A 271 13.74 -14.47 -13.19
CA ILE A 271 14.75 -13.67 -12.47
C ILE A 271 14.73 -14.10 -11.00
N LYS A 272 15.90 -14.42 -10.45
CA LYS A 272 16.07 -14.62 -9.00
C LYS A 272 16.14 -13.26 -8.32
N THR A 273 15.01 -12.72 -7.93
CA THR A 273 14.93 -11.41 -7.26
C THR A 273 14.54 -11.59 -5.82
N GLN A 274 15.35 -11.03 -4.92
CA GLN A 274 14.98 -10.98 -3.50
C GLN A 274 13.85 -9.94 -3.31
N ILE A 275 12.91 -10.23 -2.43
CA ILE A 275 11.79 -9.34 -2.07
C ILE A 275 12.28 -7.94 -1.67
N LYS A 276 13.48 -7.83 -1.07
CA LYS A 276 14.14 -6.56 -0.75
C LYS A 276 14.28 -5.65 -1.98
N TYR A 277 14.74 -6.18 -3.11
CA TYR A 277 14.91 -5.40 -4.35
C TYR A 277 13.59 -4.99 -4.98
N LEU A 278 12.55 -5.84 -4.92
CA LEU A 278 11.20 -5.48 -5.36
C LEU A 278 10.63 -4.30 -4.56
N ARG A 279 10.97 -4.19 -3.27
CA ARG A 279 10.56 -3.06 -2.43
C ARG A 279 11.31 -1.79 -2.78
N ILE A 280 12.62 -1.87 -3.01
CA ILE A 280 13.43 -0.73 -3.46
C ILE A 280 12.90 -0.21 -4.80
N LEU A 281 12.64 -1.12 -5.75
CA LEU A 281 12.05 -0.78 -7.04
C LEU A 281 10.69 -0.07 -6.87
N GLY A 282 9.83 -0.61 -6.01
CA GLY A 282 8.55 0.01 -5.68
C GLY A 282 8.71 1.40 -5.06
N PHE A 283 9.66 1.58 -4.16
CA PHE A 283 9.98 2.88 -3.58
C PHE A 283 10.43 3.88 -4.66
N CYS A 284 11.41 3.52 -5.47
CA CYS A 284 11.90 4.36 -6.56
C CYS A 284 10.79 4.74 -7.54
N TYR A 285 9.94 3.78 -7.88
CA TYR A 285 8.81 4.00 -8.77
C TYR A 285 7.79 5.00 -8.18
N TRP A 286 7.39 4.83 -6.92
CA TRP A 286 6.46 5.76 -6.27
C TRP A 286 7.06 7.15 -6.10
N THR A 287 8.36 7.25 -5.82
CA THR A 287 9.06 8.53 -5.76
C THR A 287 9.06 9.23 -7.12
N LEU A 288 9.32 8.48 -8.19
CA LEU A 288 9.28 9.00 -9.55
C LEU A 288 7.88 9.51 -9.92
N ILE A 289 6.84 8.71 -9.64
CA ILE A 289 5.44 9.14 -9.87
C ILE A 289 5.14 10.42 -9.10
N MET A 290 5.58 10.51 -7.83
CA MET A 290 5.36 11.70 -7.02
C MET A 290 5.99 12.95 -7.65
N ILE A 291 7.23 12.85 -8.12
CA ILE A 291 7.93 13.94 -8.82
C ILE A 291 7.18 14.35 -10.08
N ILE A 292 6.75 13.38 -10.86
CA ILE A 292 6.04 13.63 -12.12
C ILE A 292 4.68 14.28 -11.87
N VAL A 293 3.89 13.76 -10.92
CA VAL A 293 2.61 14.37 -10.55
C VAL A 293 2.82 15.78 -10.03
N TRP A 294 3.88 16.02 -9.25
CA TRP A 294 4.24 17.36 -8.80
C TRP A 294 4.54 18.32 -9.96
N ILE A 295 5.37 17.89 -10.93
CA ILE A 295 5.69 18.68 -12.13
C ILE A 295 4.43 19.00 -12.96
N LEU A 296 3.46 18.08 -13.00
CA LEU A 296 2.20 18.28 -13.72
C LEU A 296 1.21 19.20 -13.00
N LEU A 297 1.43 19.45 -11.69
CA LEU A 297 0.62 20.35 -10.86
C LEU A 297 1.11 21.80 -10.94
N ILE A 298 2.37 22.02 -11.33
CA ILE A 298 2.96 23.35 -11.57
C ILE A 298 2.69 23.76 -13.01
#